data_6aa707b1e9a48133509be79c8422928d
#
_entry.id   6aa707b1e9a48133509be79c8422928d
#
_cell.length_a   1.000
_cell.length_b   1.000
_cell.length_c   1.000
_cell.angle_alpha   90.00
_cell.angle_beta   90.00
_cell.angle_gamma   90.00
#
_symmetry.space_group_name_H-M   'P 1'
#
loop_
_entity.id
_entity.type
_entity.pdbx_description
1 polymer ?
#
loop_
_entity_poly.entity_id
_entity_poly.type
_entity_poly.pdbx_seq_one_letter_code
_entity_poly.pdbx_strand_id
1 'polypeptide(L)'
;MNTDLTVLIVEDDPHVLLGCQQALALEDITCEGVSSAEEALARIGDNFAGIVISDIRLPGIDGLELLTRLKARDSSLPVVLITGHGDISMAVNAMRDGAYDFMEKPFSPERLVDVARRALEQRGLAREVWALRKQLAERNSLEGKIIGRSPAMQNLRALIANIADTSANVLIEGETGTGKELVARCLHDFSRRTKNQFVALNCGGLAESLFESEIFGHEANAFTGAGKRRIGKIEHAHNGTLFLDEVESMPINLQIKLLRVLQERTLERLGSNQNVEVDCRVIAATKSDLNELSKANQFRSDLYYRLNVVTLELPPLRERREDILQLFEHFLQLSSLRFDREPPQLDRQTASTLMSHDWPGNVRELRNVAERYALGLPVFKKSDQAESQSLGFAEAVEAFERNLLREALQRSGGNLSQASQELSMAKTTLFDKVKKYGLQA
;
A
#
# COMPACT_ATOMS: atom_id res chain seq x y z
N MET A 1 -19.15 -21.96 -13.58
CA MET A 1 -18.89 -21.44 -14.92
C MET A 1 -19.09 -19.94 -14.90
N ASN A 2 -18.12 -19.16 -15.38
CA ASN A 2 -18.19 -17.69 -15.33
C ASN A 2 -19.28 -17.22 -16.31
N THR A 3 -20.40 -16.77 -15.81
CA THR A 3 -21.62 -16.40 -16.54
C THR A 3 -21.53 -15.11 -17.36
N ASP A 4 -20.36 -14.48 -17.40
CA ASP A 4 -20.15 -13.16 -18.04
C ASP A 4 -19.37 -13.20 -19.35
N LEU A 5 -19.03 -14.40 -19.89
CA LEU A 5 -18.26 -14.51 -21.12
C LEU A 5 -19.19 -14.70 -22.32
N THR A 6 -19.03 -13.87 -23.35
CA THR A 6 -19.89 -13.81 -24.55
C THR A 6 -19.12 -14.20 -25.80
N VAL A 7 -19.77 -14.88 -26.75
CA VAL A 7 -19.26 -15.13 -28.10
C VAL A 7 -19.77 -14.03 -29.02
N LEU A 8 -18.86 -13.27 -29.62
CA LEU A 8 -19.22 -12.35 -30.71
C LEU A 8 -19.03 -13.02 -32.07
N ILE A 9 -20.09 -13.20 -32.82
CA ILE A 9 -20.08 -13.80 -34.14
C ILE A 9 -20.10 -12.69 -35.17
N VAL A 10 -19.18 -12.74 -36.15
CA VAL A 10 -19.07 -11.79 -37.25
C VAL A 10 -19.31 -12.55 -38.57
N GLU A 11 -20.47 -12.36 -39.18
CA GLU A 11 -20.92 -13.09 -40.35
C GLU A 11 -21.90 -12.22 -41.14
N ASP A 12 -21.66 -12.03 -42.42
CA ASP A 12 -22.48 -11.21 -43.31
C ASP A 12 -23.72 -11.93 -43.85
N ASP A 13 -23.70 -13.28 -43.89
CA ASP A 13 -24.89 -14.08 -44.24
C ASP A 13 -25.79 -14.25 -43.02
N PRO A 14 -27.02 -13.64 -43.00
CA PRO A 14 -27.93 -13.69 -41.88
C PRO A 14 -28.44 -15.11 -41.55
N HIS A 15 -28.45 -16.03 -42.52
CA HIS A 15 -28.88 -17.41 -42.25
C HIS A 15 -27.78 -18.22 -41.55
N VAL A 16 -26.53 -18.00 -41.93
CA VAL A 16 -25.38 -18.63 -41.27
C VAL A 16 -25.23 -18.06 -39.86
N LEU A 17 -25.33 -16.72 -39.71
CA LEU A 17 -25.30 -16.04 -38.40
C LEU A 17 -26.37 -16.60 -37.47
N LEU A 18 -27.62 -16.67 -37.91
CA LEU A 18 -28.74 -17.22 -37.13
C LEU A 18 -28.50 -18.68 -36.73
N GLY A 19 -28.00 -19.51 -37.65
CA GLY A 19 -27.67 -20.90 -37.38
C GLY A 19 -26.60 -21.06 -36.31
N CYS A 20 -25.54 -20.25 -36.36
CA CYS A 20 -24.49 -20.23 -35.31
C CYS A 20 -25.04 -19.77 -33.95
N GLN A 21 -25.86 -18.73 -33.94
CA GLN A 21 -26.48 -18.24 -32.69
C GLN A 21 -27.38 -19.31 -32.08
N GLN A 22 -28.22 -19.99 -32.89
CA GLN A 22 -29.07 -21.06 -32.39
C GLN A 22 -28.27 -22.25 -31.84
N ALA A 23 -27.18 -22.63 -32.50
CA ALA A 23 -26.32 -23.72 -32.05
C ALA A 23 -25.68 -23.42 -30.69
N LEU A 24 -25.19 -22.21 -30.48
CA LEU A 24 -24.60 -21.79 -29.22
C LEU A 24 -25.66 -21.60 -28.10
N ALA A 25 -26.82 -21.06 -28.45
CA ALA A 25 -27.93 -20.88 -27.51
C ALA A 25 -28.49 -22.20 -26.97
N LEU A 26 -28.56 -23.26 -27.78
CA LEU A 26 -28.98 -24.60 -27.36
C LEU A 26 -28.05 -25.21 -26.28
N GLU A 27 -26.85 -24.73 -26.16
CA GLU A 27 -25.84 -25.18 -25.20
C GLU A 27 -25.56 -24.13 -24.10
N ASP A 28 -26.51 -23.20 -23.89
CA ASP A 28 -26.46 -22.14 -22.87
C ASP A 28 -25.24 -21.20 -23.01
N ILE A 29 -24.70 -21.02 -24.22
CA ILE A 29 -23.60 -20.10 -24.49
C ILE A 29 -24.17 -18.78 -24.97
N THR A 30 -23.92 -17.72 -24.20
CA THR A 30 -24.33 -16.36 -24.57
C THR A 30 -23.58 -15.89 -25.82
N CYS A 31 -24.30 -15.45 -26.84
CA CYS A 31 -23.70 -14.96 -28.07
C CYS A 31 -24.41 -13.72 -28.63
N GLU A 32 -23.65 -12.87 -29.28
CA GLU A 32 -24.10 -11.73 -30.04
C GLU A 32 -23.64 -11.86 -31.50
N GLY A 33 -24.43 -11.34 -32.43
CA GLY A 33 -24.09 -11.36 -33.87
C GLY A 33 -23.95 -9.96 -34.43
N VAL A 34 -22.97 -9.78 -35.31
CA VAL A 34 -22.76 -8.57 -36.12
C VAL A 34 -22.51 -8.94 -37.55
N SER A 35 -22.82 -8.05 -38.51
CA SER A 35 -22.74 -8.31 -39.94
C SER A 35 -21.43 -7.85 -40.60
N SER A 36 -20.57 -7.13 -39.85
CA SER A 36 -19.31 -6.61 -40.38
C SER A 36 -18.22 -6.52 -39.32
N ALA A 37 -16.96 -6.49 -39.78
CA ALA A 37 -15.80 -6.30 -38.89
C ALA A 37 -15.78 -4.94 -38.23
N GLU A 38 -16.29 -3.89 -38.87
CA GLU A 38 -16.39 -2.56 -38.33
C GLU A 38 -17.33 -2.49 -37.10
N GLU A 39 -18.49 -3.19 -37.19
CA GLU A 39 -19.40 -3.33 -36.06
C GLU A 39 -18.75 -4.11 -34.94
N ALA A 40 -18.01 -5.18 -35.23
CA ALA A 40 -17.28 -5.94 -34.23
C ALA A 40 -16.23 -5.07 -33.50
N LEU A 41 -15.44 -4.30 -34.25
CA LEU A 41 -14.42 -3.39 -33.68
C LEU A 41 -15.03 -2.28 -32.82
N ALA A 42 -16.23 -1.82 -33.11
CA ALA A 42 -16.97 -0.83 -32.33
C ALA A 42 -17.49 -1.41 -31.00
N ARG A 43 -17.85 -2.70 -30.95
CA ARG A 43 -18.35 -3.38 -29.75
C ARG A 43 -17.26 -3.91 -28.85
N ILE A 44 -16.10 -4.26 -29.41
CA ILE A 44 -14.95 -4.81 -28.67
C ILE A 44 -14.12 -3.66 -28.09
N GLY A 45 -14.35 -3.35 -26.82
CA GLY A 45 -13.50 -2.43 -26.04
C GLY A 45 -12.28 -3.10 -25.45
N ASP A 46 -11.41 -2.33 -24.77
CA ASP A 46 -10.10 -2.77 -24.21
C ASP A 46 -10.20 -3.93 -23.20
N ASN A 47 -11.38 -4.29 -22.75
CA ASN A 47 -11.61 -5.34 -21.74
C ASN A 47 -12.74 -6.30 -22.12
N PHE A 48 -12.89 -6.59 -23.42
CA PHE A 48 -13.97 -7.43 -23.90
C PHE A 48 -13.97 -8.81 -23.20
N ALA A 49 -15.13 -9.12 -22.61
CA ALA A 49 -15.32 -10.34 -21.84
C ALA A 49 -15.86 -11.45 -22.75
N GLY A 50 -15.07 -11.93 -23.70
CA GLY A 50 -15.55 -12.94 -24.63
C GLY A 50 -14.51 -13.40 -25.62
N ILE A 51 -15.00 -14.08 -26.66
CA ILE A 51 -14.24 -14.54 -27.82
C ILE A 51 -14.89 -14.00 -29.09
N VAL A 52 -14.15 -14.02 -30.19
CA VAL A 52 -14.67 -13.63 -31.52
C VAL A 52 -14.64 -14.85 -32.45
N ILE A 53 -15.74 -15.08 -33.13
CA ILE A 53 -15.84 -16.07 -34.24
C ILE A 53 -16.18 -15.28 -35.50
N SER A 54 -15.30 -15.23 -36.47
CA SER A 54 -15.45 -14.38 -37.66
C SER A 54 -15.33 -15.15 -38.95
N ASP A 55 -16.23 -14.86 -39.90
CA ASP A 55 -15.94 -15.23 -41.27
C ASP A 55 -14.71 -14.46 -41.79
N ILE A 56 -13.93 -15.07 -42.64
CA ILE A 56 -12.82 -14.43 -43.33
C ILE A 56 -13.33 -13.48 -44.40
N ARG A 57 -14.36 -13.91 -45.15
CA ARG A 57 -14.93 -13.11 -46.25
C ARG A 57 -16.03 -12.20 -45.74
N LEU A 58 -15.66 -11.04 -45.31
CA LEU A 58 -16.59 -9.98 -44.85
C LEU A 58 -16.56 -8.81 -45.85
N PRO A 59 -17.65 -8.04 -45.98
CA PRO A 59 -17.64 -6.79 -46.73
C PRO A 59 -16.82 -5.74 -46.00
N GLY A 60 -15.99 -5.00 -46.73
CA GLY A 60 -15.11 -3.96 -46.13
C GLY A 60 -13.82 -4.57 -45.58
N ILE A 61 -13.69 -4.56 -44.25
CA ILE A 61 -12.56 -5.17 -43.53
C ILE A 61 -12.79 -6.68 -43.48
N ASP A 62 -11.84 -7.44 -43.97
CA ASP A 62 -11.92 -8.93 -43.96
C ASP A 62 -11.58 -9.48 -42.55
N GLY A 63 -11.86 -10.79 -42.35
CA GLY A 63 -11.64 -11.45 -41.04
C GLY A 63 -10.15 -11.56 -40.65
N LEU A 64 -9.21 -11.57 -41.62
CA LEU A 64 -7.78 -11.59 -41.32
C LEU A 64 -7.27 -10.22 -40.84
N GLU A 65 -7.75 -9.15 -41.46
CA GLU A 65 -7.46 -7.81 -40.99
C GLU A 65 -8.12 -7.55 -39.64
N LEU A 66 -9.36 -8.03 -39.41
CA LEU A 66 -10.02 -7.99 -38.11
C LEU A 66 -9.17 -8.71 -37.04
N LEU A 67 -8.68 -9.93 -37.29
CA LEU A 67 -7.78 -10.67 -36.42
C LEU A 67 -6.57 -9.84 -36.05
N THR A 68 -5.89 -9.26 -37.05
CA THR A 68 -4.68 -8.43 -36.82
C THR A 68 -4.95 -7.24 -35.90
N ARG A 69 -6.06 -6.52 -36.14
CA ARG A 69 -6.46 -5.34 -35.31
C ARG A 69 -6.84 -5.75 -33.92
N LEU A 70 -7.55 -6.86 -33.74
CA LEU A 70 -7.94 -7.38 -32.43
C LEU A 70 -6.72 -7.82 -31.60
N LYS A 71 -5.79 -8.55 -32.26
CA LYS A 71 -4.54 -9.01 -31.62
C LYS A 71 -3.61 -7.87 -31.24
N ALA A 72 -3.61 -6.78 -31.99
CA ALA A 72 -2.86 -5.57 -31.62
C ALA A 72 -3.43 -4.88 -30.37
N ARG A 73 -4.76 -4.96 -30.12
CA ARG A 73 -5.40 -4.42 -28.92
C ARG A 73 -5.27 -5.36 -27.70
N ASP A 74 -5.55 -6.64 -27.92
CA ASP A 74 -5.51 -7.68 -26.90
C ASP A 74 -4.98 -8.99 -27.49
N SER A 75 -3.71 -9.26 -27.27
CA SER A 75 -3.05 -10.49 -27.77
C SER A 75 -3.64 -11.77 -27.17
N SER A 76 -4.31 -11.67 -26.01
CA SER A 76 -4.92 -12.81 -25.32
C SER A 76 -6.36 -13.10 -25.78
N LEU A 77 -6.98 -12.25 -26.61
CA LEU A 77 -8.34 -12.43 -27.11
C LEU A 77 -8.41 -13.61 -28.11
N PRO A 78 -9.15 -14.68 -27.82
CA PRO A 78 -9.32 -15.77 -28.80
C PRO A 78 -10.17 -15.30 -29.97
N VAL A 79 -9.63 -15.48 -31.17
CA VAL A 79 -10.32 -15.22 -32.45
C VAL A 79 -10.31 -16.50 -33.24
N VAL A 80 -11.50 -17.01 -33.55
CA VAL A 80 -11.72 -18.18 -34.39
C VAL A 80 -12.13 -17.71 -35.78
N LEU A 81 -11.50 -18.22 -36.82
CA LEU A 81 -11.82 -17.84 -38.18
C LEU A 81 -12.61 -18.96 -38.88
N ILE A 82 -13.62 -18.56 -39.63
CA ILE A 82 -14.45 -19.46 -40.46
C ILE A 82 -14.22 -19.13 -41.94
N THR A 83 -14.14 -20.13 -42.79
CA THR A 83 -13.99 -19.95 -44.25
C THR A 83 -14.85 -20.91 -45.08
N GLY A 84 -15.30 -20.43 -46.20
CA GLY A 84 -16.02 -21.28 -47.18
C GLY A 84 -15.13 -21.98 -48.23
N HIS A 85 -13.84 -21.67 -48.27
CA HIS A 85 -12.88 -22.29 -49.19
C HIS A 85 -11.56 -22.51 -48.42
N GLY A 86 -11.29 -23.79 -48.12
CA GLY A 86 -10.12 -24.19 -47.34
C GLY A 86 -8.86 -24.18 -48.19
N ASP A 87 -8.22 -22.99 -48.27
CA ASP A 87 -6.81 -22.95 -48.67
C ASP A 87 -5.97 -23.21 -47.40
N ILE A 88 -5.29 -24.36 -47.38
CA ILE A 88 -4.41 -24.77 -46.25
C ILE A 88 -3.38 -23.68 -45.96
N SER A 89 -2.90 -22.97 -46.99
CA SER A 89 -1.94 -21.88 -46.80
C SER A 89 -2.54 -20.70 -46.03
N MET A 90 -3.81 -20.39 -46.24
CA MET A 90 -4.53 -19.34 -45.52
C MET A 90 -4.74 -19.69 -44.03
N ALA A 91 -5.14 -20.95 -43.77
CA ALA A 91 -5.29 -21.44 -42.38
C ALA A 91 -3.97 -21.37 -41.61
N VAL A 92 -2.87 -21.82 -42.23
CA VAL A 92 -1.52 -21.79 -41.63
C VAL A 92 -1.08 -20.34 -41.34
N ASN A 93 -1.35 -19.41 -42.25
CA ASN A 93 -1.01 -18.00 -42.05
C ASN A 93 -1.86 -17.38 -40.92
N ALA A 94 -3.17 -17.63 -40.91
CA ALA A 94 -4.05 -17.17 -39.85
C ALA A 94 -3.61 -17.65 -38.43
N MET A 95 -3.19 -18.93 -38.35
CA MET A 95 -2.66 -19.49 -37.10
C MET A 95 -1.32 -18.82 -36.68
N ARG A 96 -0.44 -18.49 -37.63
CA ARG A 96 0.80 -17.74 -37.39
C ARG A 96 0.53 -16.31 -36.92
N ASP A 97 -0.53 -15.68 -37.43
CA ASP A 97 -0.96 -14.34 -37.07
C ASP A 97 -1.74 -14.31 -35.76
N GLY A 98 -1.89 -15.47 -35.09
CA GLY A 98 -2.41 -15.61 -33.75
C GLY A 98 -3.89 -15.97 -33.67
N ALA A 99 -4.52 -16.46 -34.72
CA ALA A 99 -5.86 -17.06 -34.61
C ALA A 99 -5.85 -18.20 -33.59
N TYR A 100 -6.96 -18.31 -32.83
CA TYR A 100 -7.12 -19.39 -31.85
C TYR A 100 -7.39 -20.75 -32.53
N ASP A 101 -8.29 -20.73 -33.49
CA ASP A 101 -8.65 -21.91 -34.28
C ASP A 101 -9.18 -21.47 -35.67
N PHE A 102 -9.35 -22.42 -36.54
CA PHE A 102 -9.82 -22.22 -37.90
C PHE A 102 -10.84 -23.30 -38.23
N MET A 103 -11.99 -22.95 -38.85
CA MET A 103 -13.05 -23.86 -39.24
C MET A 103 -13.42 -23.65 -40.69
N GLU A 104 -13.65 -24.76 -41.41
CA GLU A 104 -14.10 -24.75 -42.80
C GLU A 104 -15.61 -25.00 -42.89
N LYS A 105 -16.32 -24.22 -43.72
CA LYS A 105 -17.73 -24.41 -44.03
C LYS A 105 -17.85 -25.55 -45.13
N PRO A 106 -18.80 -26.50 -44.99
CA PRO A 106 -19.79 -26.60 -43.91
C PRO A 106 -19.21 -27.27 -42.67
N PHE A 107 -19.55 -26.78 -41.48
CA PHE A 107 -19.18 -27.34 -40.18
C PHE A 107 -20.42 -27.81 -39.42
N SER A 108 -20.24 -28.77 -38.51
CA SER A 108 -21.34 -29.22 -37.66
C SER A 108 -21.55 -28.27 -36.47
N PRO A 109 -22.79 -28.11 -35.95
CA PRO A 109 -23.08 -27.34 -34.75
C PRO A 109 -22.21 -27.76 -33.54
N GLU A 110 -21.97 -29.07 -33.39
CA GLU A 110 -21.18 -29.62 -32.27
C GLU A 110 -19.73 -29.12 -32.33
N ARG A 111 -19.15 -29.01 -33.55
CA ARG A 111 -17.79 -28.49 -33.73
C ARG A 111 -17.69 -27.00 -33.34
N LEU A 112 -18.69 -26.18 -33.72
CA LEU A 112 -18.76 -24.78 -33.35
C LEU A 112 -18.79 -24.63 -31.86
N VAL A 113 -19.67 -25.37 -31.19
CA VAL A 113 -19.83 -25.36 -29.70
C VAL A 113 -18.55 -25.80 -29.02
N ASP A 114 -17.90 -26.88 -29.49
CA ASP A 114 -16.67 -27.40 -28.89
C ASP A 114 -15.51 -26.37 -28.97
N VAL A 115 -15.33 -25.76 -30.15
CA VAL A 115 -14.34 -24.69 -30.32
C VAL A 115 -14.65 -23.48 -29.49
N ALA A 116 -15.91 -23.04 -29.43
CA ALA A 116 -16.34 -21.93 -28.63
C ALA A 116 -16.09 -22.16 -27.12
N ARG A 117 -16.45 -23.34 -26.58
CA ARG A 117 -16.19 -23.71 -25.18
C ARG A 117 -14.71 -23.65 -24.81
N ARG A 118 -13.86 -24.28 -25.61
CA ARG A 118 -12.41 -24.26 -25.37
C ARG A 118 -11.82 -22.86 -25.44
N ALA A 119 -12.28 -22.04 -26.38
CA ALA A 119 -11.85 -20.65 -26.50
C ALA A 119 -12.32 -19.80 -25.31
N LEU A 120 -13.58 -19.99 -24.86
CA LEU A 120 -14.13 -19.31 -23.67
C LEU A 120 -13.38 -19.71 -22.38
N GLU A 121 -13.07 -21.00 -22.22
CA GLU A 121 -12.29 -21.49 -21.08
C GLU A 121 -10.89 -20.84 -21.03
N GLN A 122 -10.19 -20.84 -22.16
CA GLN A 122 -8.89 -20.15 -22.28
C GLN A 122 -9.00 -18.66 -21.97
N ARG A 123 -10.05 -17.99 -22.46
CA ARG A 123 -10.31 -16.57 -22.18
C ARG A 123 -10.55 -16.32 -20.70
N GLY A 124 -11.33 -17.16 -20.05
CA GLY A 124 -11.59 -17.11 -18.61
C GLY A 124 -10.30 -17.17 -17.80
N LEU A 125 -9.44 -18.16 -18.07
CA LEU A 125 -8.13 -18.31 -17.42
C LEU A 125 -7.21 -17.11 -17.67
N ALA A 126 -7.14 -16.62 -18.91
CA ALA A 126 -6.32 -15.45 -19.24
C ALA A 126 -6.76 -14.20 -18.49
N ARG A 127 -8.07 -13.97 -18.36
CA ARG A 127 -8.63 -12.85 -17.58
C ARG A 127 -8.38 -12.99 -16.10
N GLU A 128 -8.50 -14.19 -15.54
CA GLU A 128 -8.20 -14.45 -14.14
C GLU A 128 -6.72 -14.14 -13.83
N VAL A 129 -5.80 -14.65 -14.66
CA VAL A 129 -4.37 -14.35 -14.54
C VAL A 129 -4.10 -12.83 -14.64
N TRP A 130 -4.76 -12.15 -15.57
CA TRP A 130 -4.62 -10.70 -15.71
C TRP A 130 -5.16 -9.96 -14.49
N ALA A 131 -6.34 -10.33 -13.97
CA ALA A 131 -6.93 -9.74 -12.78
C ALA A 131 -6.04 -9.94 -11.55
N LEU A 132 -5.50 -11.15 -11.35
CA LEU A 132 -4.56 -11.45 -10.27
C LEU A 132 -3.27 -10.64 -10.39
N ARG A 133 -2.70 -10.52 -11.60
CA ARG A 133 -1.50 -9.69 -11.86
C ARG A 133 -1.77 -8.22 -11.58
N LYS A 134 -2.93 -7.70 -11.97
CA LYS A 134 -3.36 -6.33 -11.68
C LYS A 134 -3.49 -6.09 -10.19
N GLN A 135 -4.15 -7.00 -9.45
CA GLN A 135 -4.26 -6.91 -7.99
C GLN A 135 -2.88 -6.95 -7.30
N LEU A 136 -1.96 -7.81 -7.77
CA LEU A 136 -0.59 -7.86 -7.25
C LEU A 136 0.17 -6.56 -7.54
N ALA A 137 0.03 -5.98 -8.73
CA ALA A 137 0.65 -4.71 -9.07
C ALA A 137 0.10 -3.56 -8.21
N GLU A 138 -1.22 -3.51 -7.99
CA GLU A 138 -1.86 -2.54 -7.11
C GLU A 138 -1.39 -2.68 -5.65
N ARG A 139 -1.30 -3.92 -5.12
CA ARG A 139 -0.76 -4.17 -3.77
C ARG A 139 0.72 -3.80 -3.64
N ASN A 140 1.49 -3.91 -4.71
CA ASN A 140 2.90 -3.54 -4.74
C ASN A 140 3.14 -2.07 -5.06
N SER A 141 2.10 -1.29 -5.37
CA SER A 141 2.20 0.15 -5.54
C SER A 141 2.42 0.87 -4.20
N LEU A 142 2.85 2.14 -4.24
CA LEU A 142 2.95 2.95 -3.01
C LEU A 142 1.60 3.12 -2.33
N GLU A 143 0.52 3.27 -3.11
CA GLU A 143 -0.85 3.37 -2.61
C GLU A 143 -1.30 2.10 -1.89
N GLY A 144 -0.91 0.93 -2.42
CA GLY A 144 -1.22 -0.36 -1.81
C GLY A 144 -0.44 -0.66 -0.54
N LYS A 145 0.80 -0.13 -0.42
CA LYS A 145 1.65 -0.31 0.76
C LYS A 145 1.40 0.75 1.83
N ILE A 146 1.27 2.02 1.45
CA ILE A 146 1.06 3.16 2.36
C ILE A 146 -0.40 3.58 2.25
N ILE A 147 -1.26 2.93 3.04
CA ILE A 147 -2.71 3.13 3.04
C ILE A 147 -3.06 4.47 3.70
N GLY A 148 -4.01 5.19 3.12
CA GLY A 148 -4.56 6.45 3.59
C GLY A 148 -4.97 7.36 2.44
N ARG A 149 -6.07 8.09 2.62
CA ARG A 149 -6.61 9.04 1.64
C ARG A 149 -6.42 10.49 2.06
N SER A 150 -5.96 10.71 3.28
CA SER A 150 -5.70 12.05 3.81
C SER A 150 -4.69 12.81 2.94
N PRO A 151 -4.81 14.14 2.82
CA PRO A 151 -3.86 14.97 2.07
C PRO A 151 -2.42 14.77 2.54
N ALA A 152 -2.21 14.59 3.84
CA ALA A 152 -0.89 14.33 4.41
C ALA A 152 -0.28 13.03 3.87
N MET A 153 -1.07 11.94 3.77
CA MET A 153 -0.60 10.67 3.24
C MET A 153 -0.41 10.71 1.72
N GLN A 154 -1.21 11.49 0.99
CA GLN A 154 -0.99 11.72 -0.45
C GLN A 154 0.32 12.45 -0.70
N ASN A 155 0.58 13.53 0.05
CA ASN A 155 1.84 14.29 -0.03
C ASN A 155 3.05 13.42 0.35
N LEU A 156 2.92 12.61 1.39
CA LEU A 156 3.97 11.67 1.81
C LEU A 156 4.33 10.68 0.67
N ARG A 157 3.32 10.07 0.02
CA ARG A 157 3.56 9.17 -1.12
C ARG A 157 4.22 9.88 -2.30
N ALA A 158 3.79 11.10 -2.62
CA ALA A 158 4.41 11.91 -3.67
C ALA A 158 5.88 12.22 -3.37
N LEU A 159 6.20 12.59 -2.12
CA LEU A 159 7.60 12.80 -1.69
C LEU A 159 8.41 11.50 -1.79
N ILE A 160 7.89 10.38 -1.30
CA ILE A 160 8.57 9.08 -1.40
C ILE A 160 8.86 8.75 -2.87
N ALA A 161 7.89 8.91 -3.78
CA ALA A 161 8.07 8.65 -5.21
C ALA A 161 9.20 9.49 -5.81
N ASN A 162 9.28 10.78 -5.43
CA ASN A 162 10.28 11.71 -5.93
C ASN A 162 11.70 11.41 -5.43
N ILE A 163 11.84 10.93 -4.17
CA ILE A 163 13.15 10.76 -3.54
C ILE A 163 13.64 9.31 -3.51
N ALA A 164 12.79 8.34 -3.80
CA ALA A 164 13.14 6.91 -3.70
C ALA A 164 14.39 6.59 -4.53
N ASP A 165 14.48 7.09 -5.74
CA ASP A 165 15.58 6.83 -6.69
C ASP A 165 16.87 7.61 -6.40
N THR A 166 16.86 8.50 -5.40
CA THR A 166 18.04 9.30 -5.02
C THR A 166 18.92 8.56 -4.03
N SER A 167 20.19 8.97 -3.93
CA SER A 167 21.11 8.49 -2.87
C SER A 167 21.07 9.35 -1.60
N ALA A 168 20.17 10.34 -1.52
CA ALA A 168 20.05 11.24 -0.38
C ALA A 168 19.69 10.46 0.89
N ASN A 169 20.27 10.86 2.01
CA ASN A 169 19.87 10.40 3.32
C ASN A 169 18.47 10.96 3.65
N VAL A 170 17.66 10.18 4.36
CA VAL A 170 16.30 10.56 4.72
C VAL A 170 16.12 10.43 6.22
N LEU A 171 15.58 11.46 6.84
CA LEU A 171 15.12 11.45 8.22
C LEU A 171 13.61 11.31 8.24
N ILE A 172 13.10 10.29 8.94
CA ILE A 172 11.66 10.04 9.10
C ILE A 172 11.28 10.41 10.53
N GLU A 173 10.43 11.42 10.67
CA GLU A 173 9.94 11.92 11.95
C GLU A 173 8.50 11.48 12.18
N GLY A 174 8.17 11.11 13.41
CA GLY A 174 6.81 10.75 13.79
C GLY A 174 6.73 9.93 15.06
N GLU A 175 5.59 9.93 15.68
CA GLU A 175 5.34 9.22 16.94
C GLU A 175 5.55 7.71 16.81
N THR A 176 5.66 7.04 17.95
CA THR A 176 5.72 5.57 18.00
C THR A 176 4.46 4.97 17.38
N GLY A 177 4.64 3.97 16.52
CA GLY A 177 3.50 3.26 15.89
C GLY A 177 2.87 3.93 14.66
N THR A 178 3.40 5.06 14.17
CA THR A 178 2.88 5.75 12.96
C THR A 178 3.18 5.03 11.65
N GLY A 179 4.21 4.13 11.62
CA GLY A 179 4.58 3.35 10.44
C GLY A 179 5.93 3.74 9.81
N LYS A 180 6.85 4.36 10.55
CA LYS A 180 8.17 4.81 10.06
C LYS A 180 8.97 3.70 9.34
N GLU A 181 9.01 2.49 9.89
CA GLU A 181 9.71 1.36 9.27
C GLU A 181 9.09 0.99 7.90
N LEU A 182 7.75 1.02 7.79
CA LEU A 182 7.07 0.76 6.51
C LEU A 182 7.48 1.79 5.45
N VAL A 183 7.54 3.07 5.81
CA VAL A 183 8.00 4.14 4.92
C VAL A 183 9.45 3.93 4.51
N ALA A 184 10.33 3.55 5.43
CA ALA A 184 11.73 3.24 5.12
C ALA A 184 11.86 2.06 4.16
N ARG A 185 11.07 1.00 4.34
CA ARG A 185 10.99 -0.13 3.40
C ARG A 185 10.49 0.29 2.03
N CYS A 186 9.46 1.14 1.96
CA CYS A 186 8.98 1.68 0.68
C CYS A 186 10.06 2.50 -0.03
N LEU A 187 10.80 3.36 0.68
CA LEU A 187 11.94 4.09 0.11
C LEU A 187 13.01 3.17 -0.49
N HIS A 188 13.24 2.02 0.12
CA HIS A 188 14.17 1.02 -0.41
C HIS A 188 13.56 0.25 -1.60
N ASP A 189 12.34 -0.27 -1.46
CA ASP A 189 11.68 -1.11 -2.46
C ASP A 189 11.46 -0.39 -3.80
N PHE A 190 11.22 0.93 -3.75
CA PHE A 190 11.04 1.78 -4.93
C PHE A 190 12.33 2.50 -5.39
N SER A 191 13.50 2.10 -4.86
CA SER A 191 14.80 2.66 -5.24
C SER A 191 15.55 1.76 -6.23
N ARG A 192 16.63 2.31 -6.81
CA ARG A 192 17.60 1.52 -7.62
C ARG A 192 18.33 0.45 -6.81
N ARG A 193 18.28 0.54 -5.47
CA ARG A 193 18.95 -0.39 -4.54
C ARG A 193 18.03 -1.54 -4.10
N THR A 194 16.81 -1.66 -4.64
CA THR A 194 15.80 -2.67 -4.26
C THR A 194 16.30 -4.13 -4.38
N LYS A 195 17.28 -4.40 -5.25
CA LYS A 195 17.87 -5.74 -5.41
C LYS A 195 18.92 -6.08 -4.34
N ASN A 196 19.34 -5.09 -3.55
CA ASN A 196 20.36 -5.22 -2.51
C ASN A 196 19.70 -5.29 -1.12
N GLN A 197 20.51 -5.40 -0.07
CA GLN A 197 20.01 -5.61 1.29
C GLN A 197 19.36 -4.35 1.87
N PHE A 198 18.20 -4.53 2.51
CA PHE A 198 17.64 -3.58 3.47
C PHE A 198 18.00 -4.04 4.88
N VAL A 199 18.93 -3.35 5.52
CA VAL A 199 19.45 -3.72 6.83
C VAL A 199 18.87 -2.77 7.87
N ALA A 200 17.96 -3.27 8.72
CA ALA A 200 17.37 -2.51 9.81
C ALA A 200 18.15 -2.73 11.11
N LEU A 201 18.33 -1.64 11.87
CA LEU A 201 18.91 -1.63 13.19
C LEU A 201 18.09 -0.69 14.09
N ASN A 202 17.59 -1.21 15.21
CA ASN A 202 17.00 -0.37 16.25
C ASN A 202 18.12 0.10 17.19
N CYS A 203 18.23 1.43 17.37
CA CYS A 203 19.24 2.05 18.23
C CYS A 203 18.87 2.05 19.70
N GLY A 204 17.64 1.72 20.06
CA GLY A 204 17.18 1.56 21.42
C GLY A 204 17.29 0.10 21.91
N GLY A 205 17.50 -0.09 23.20
CA GLY A 205 17.35 -1.39 23.85
C GLY A 205 18.56 -2.33 23.86
N LEU A 206 19.71 -1.93 23.30
CA LEU A 206 20.96 -2.69 23.37
C LEU A 206 21.95 -2.00 24.33
N ALA A 207 22.71 -2.80 25.09
CA ALA A 207 23.88 -2.29 25.81
C ALA A 207 24.89 -1.70 24.82
N GLU A 208 25.55 -0.61 25.16
CA GLU A 208 26.44 0.17 24.27
C GLU A 208 27.51 -0.70 23.58
N SER A 209 28.17 -1.59 24.30
CA SER A 209 29.21 -2.49 23.74
C SER A 209 28.65 -3.49 22.74
N LEU A 210 27.43 -3.98 22.97
CA LEU A 210 26.73 -4.85 22.02
C LEU A 210 26.28 -4.10 20.80
N PHE A 211 25.78 -2.88 20.98
CA PHE A 211 25.36 -2.02 19.88
C PHE A 211 26.54 -1.67 18.95
N GLU A 212 27.68 -1.32 19.53
CA GLU A 212 28.90 -1.02 18.79
C GLU A 212 29.38 -2.22 17.95
N SER A 213 29.38 -3.40 18.54
CA SER A 213 29.73 -4.66 17.86
C SER A 213 28.72 -5.03 16.75
N GLU A 214 27.41 -4.75 16.96
CA GLU A 214 26.36 -4.99 15.95
C GLU A 214 26.51 -4.06 14.74
N ILE A 215 26.75 -2.75 14.97
CA ILE A 215 26.75 -1.77 13.90
C ILE A 215 28.06 -1.77 13.10
N PHE A 216 29.23 -1.82 13.77
CA PHE A 216 30.56 -1.74 13.11
C PHE A 216 31.21 -3.11 12.87
N GLY A 217 30.78 -4.16 13.58
CA GLY A 217 31.43 -5.47 13.54
C GLY A 217 32.71 -5.54 14.38
N HIS A 218 33.27 -6.72 14.54
CA HIS A 218 34.51 -6.93 15.26
C HIS A 218 35.37 -8.07 14.67
N GLU A 219 36.68 -7.98 14.86
CA GLU A 219 37.58 -9.08 14.60
C GLU A 219 37.61 -10.04 15.79
N ALA A 220 38.11 -11.27 15.54
CA ALA A 220 38.24 -12.24 16.61
C ALA A 220 39.16 -11.71 17.72
N ASN A 221 38.79 -11.92 18.98
CA ASN A 221 39.51 -11.45 20.19
C ASN A 221 39.57 -9.91 20.36
N ALA A 222 38.73 -9.15 19.71
CA ALA A 222 38.68 -7.70 19.86
C ALA A 222 38.30 -7.24 21.29
N PHE A 223 37.54 -8.05 22.02
CA PHE A 223 37.15 -7.82 23.41
C PHE A 223 36.83 -9.16 24.10
N THR A 224 36.67 -9.17 25.41
CA THR A 224 36.31 -10.36 26.19
C THR A 224 34.95 -10.89 25.75
N GLY A 225 34.92 -12.08 25.11
CA GLY A 225 33.70 -12.66 24.51
C GLY A 225 33.64 -12.61 22.98
N ALA A 226 34.52 -11.90 22.31
CA ALA A 226 34.63 -11.84 20.84
C ALA A 226 35.37 -13.07 20.28
N GLY A 227 34.79 -14.27 20.42
CA GLY A 227 35.46 -15.51 20.00
C GLY A 227 35.65 -15.68 18.49
N LYS A 228 34.81 -15.08 17.67
CA LYS A 228 34.84 -15.15 16.19
C LYS A 228 34.65 -13.77 15.60
N ARG A 229 35.21 -13.55 14.38
CA ARG A 229 34.93 -12.33 13.58
C ARG A 229 33.44 -12.20 13.27
N ARG A 230 32.92 -10.98 13.37
CA ARG A 230 31.53 -10.61 13.02
C ARG A 230 31.50 -9.42 12.08
N ILE A 231 30.75 -9.57 10.99
CA ILE A 231 30.46 -8.48 10.04
C ILE A 231 29.40 -7.57 10.66
N GLY A 232 29.66 -6.26 10.67
CA GLY A 232 28.72 -5.26 11.19
C GLY A 232 27.56 -4.96 10.24
N LYS A 233 26.49 -4.36 10.78
CA LYS A 233 25.29 -4.00 10.00
C LYS A 233 25.59 -2.99 8.90
N ILE A 234 26.50 -2.05 9.12
CA ILE A 234 26.90 -1.05 8.10
C ILE A 234 27.58 -1.77 6.92
N GLU A 235 28.53 -2.66 7.19
CA GLU A 235 29.22 -3.43 6.16
C GLU A 235 28.23 -4.35 5.41
N HIS A 236 27.29 -4.97 6.13
CA HIS A 236 26.25 -5.81 5.53
C HIS A 236 25.27 -5.03 4.64
N ALA A 237 25.10 -3.73 4.91
CA ALA A 237 24.28 -2.83 4.10
C ALA A 237 25.01 -2.29 2.84
N HIS A 238 26.23 -2.74 2.55
CA HIS A 238 27.00 -2.28 1.39
C HIS A 238 26.20 -2.44 0.09
N ASN A 239 26.18 -1.40 -0.75
CA ASN A 239 25.34 -1.25 -1.95
C ASN A 239 23.82 -1.25 -1.73
N GLY A 240 23.37 -1.42 -0.48
CA GLY A 240 21.98 -1.47 -0.08
C GLY A 240 21.53 -0.22 0.67
N THR A 241 20.65 -0.44 1.64
CA THR A 241 20.08 0.60 2.51
C THR A 241 20.24 0.21 3.97
N LEU A 242 20.79 1.11 4.78
CA LEU A 242 20.83 1.02 6.23
C LEU A 242 19.68 1.82 6.81
N PHE A 243 18.81 1.18 7.57
CA PHE A 243 17.73 1.82 8.32
C PHE A 243 18.07 1.84 9.81
N LEU A 244 18.12 3.05 10.38
CA LEU A 244 18.39 3.29 11.80
C LEU A 244 17.09 3.75 12.47
N ASP A 245 16.46 2.87 13.25
CA ASP A 245 15.27 3.21 14.02
C ASP A 245 15.64 3.71 15.41
N GLU A 246 14.85 4.65 15.95
CA GLU A 246 15.07 5.31 17.25
C GLU A 246 16.48 5.90 17.37
N VAL A 247 16.92 6.62 16.32
CA VAL A 247 18.29 7.16 16.24
C VAL A 247 18.64 8.10 17.38
N GLU A 248 17.66 8.75 18.00
CA GLU A 248 17.81 9.56 19.20
C GLU A 248 18.36 8.78 20.41
N SER A 249 18.17 7.47 20.43
CA SER A 249 18.65 6.59 21.51
C SER A 249 20.11 6.17 21.36
N MET A 250 20.77 6.58 20.25
CA MET A 250 22.16 6.21 19.98
C MET A 250 23.13 6.94 20.94
N PRO A 251 24.05 6.23 21.64
CA PRO A 251 25.07 6.86 22.49
C PRO A 251 25.97 7.84 21.73
N ILE A 252 26.35 8.95 22.36
CA ILE A 252 27.11 10.06 21.75
C ILE A 252 28.42 9.60 21.09
N ASN A 253 29.19 8.70 21.74
CA ASN A 253 30.43 8.15 21.19
C ASN A 253 30.20 7.37 19.88
N LEU A 254 29.06 6.68 19.76
CA LEU A 254 28.70 5.94 18.54
C LEU A 254 28.18 6.88 17.44
N GLN A 255 27.56 7.99 17.81
CA GLN A 255 27.21 9.05 16.86
C GLN A 255 28.46 9.61 16.16
N ILE A 256 29.59 9.78 16.89
CA ILE A 256 30.87 10.23 16.33
C ILE A 256 31.40 9.21 15.28
N LYS A 257 31.39 7.93 15.62
CA LYS A 257 31.84 6.87 14.72
C LYS A 257 30.96 6.77 13.47
N LEU A 258 29.64 6.82 13.66
CA LEU A 258 28.69 6.81 12.55
C LEU A 258 28.91 8.01 11.61
N LEU A 259 29.12 9.21 12.16
CA LEU A 259 29.39 10.40 11.36
C LEU A 259 30.62 10.23 10.46
N ARG A 260 31.73 9.67 11.00
CA ARG A 260 32.92 9.38 10.22
C ARG A 260 32.63 8.44 9.05
N VAL A 261 31.89 7.33 9.31
CA VAL A 261 31.49 6.39 8.25
C VAL A 261 30.67 7.07 7.17
N LEU A 262 29.73 7.95 7.55
CA LEU A 262 28.90 8.70 6.59
C LEU A 262 29.68 9.72 5.76
N GLN A 263 30.78 10.25 6.29
CA GLN A 263 31.63 11.23 5.63
C GLN A 263 32.67 10.57 4.73
N GLU A 264 33.39 9.58 5.28
CA GLU A 264 34.56 8.97 4.65
C GLU A 264 34.19 7.76 3.77
N ARG A 265 32.97 7.23 3.91
CA ARG A 265 32.51 6.00 3.23
C ARG A 265 33.37 4.78 3.52
N THR A 266 34.07 4.80 4.65
CA THR A 266 34.88 3.69 5.16
C THR A 266 34.54 3.42 6.62
N LEU A 267 34.73 2.19 7.06
CA LEU A 267 34.61 1.80 8.46
C LEU A 267 35.81 0.94 8.88
N GLU A 268 36.15 1.00 10.14
CA GLU A 268 37.06 0.07 10.82
C GLU A 268 36.27 -0.83 11.76
N ARG A 269 36.50 -2.14 11.73
CA ARG A 269 35.94 -3.07 12.69
C ARG A 269 36.62 -2.94 14.05
N LEU A 270 35.92 -3.22 15.11
CA LEU A 270 36.50 -3.26 16.45
C LEU A 270 37.67 -4.23 16.49
N GLY A 271 38.81 -3.78 17.03
CA GLY A 271 40.05 -4.58 17.09
C GLY A 271 40.80 -4.66 15.76
N SER A 272 40.50 -3.83 14.77
CA SER A 272 41.19 -3.77 13.47
C SER A 272 41.44 -2.34 13.07
N ASN A 273 42.58 -2.08 12.40
CA ASN A 273 42.88 -0.80 11.73
C ASN A 273 42.67 -0.92 10.20
N GLN A 274 42.01 -1.96 9.72
CA GLN A 274 41.75 -2.15 8.31
C GLN A 274 40.48 -1.37 7.90
N ASN A 275 40.64 -0.46 6.95
CA ASN A 275 39.55 0.26 6.35
C ASN A 275 38.74 -0.65 5.41
N VAL A 276 37.43 -0.67 5.57
CA VAL A 276 36.47 -1.36 4.71
C VAL A 276 35.59 -0.33 4.04
N GLU A 277 35.58 -0.30 2.71
CA GLU A 277 34.75 0.62 1.94
C GLU A 277 33.26 0.24 2.07
N VAL A 278 32.42 1.25 2.27
CA VAL A 278 30.97 1.09 2.44
C VAL A 278 30.21 2.14 1.64
N ASP A 279 29.41 1.68 0.68
CA ASP A 279 28.41 2.51 0.03
C ASP A 279 27.02 2.04 0.41
N CYS A 280 26.40 2.70 1.38
CA CYS A 280 25.00 2.46 1.73
C CYS A 280 24.22 3.78 1.75
N ARG A 281 22.94 3.69 1.37
CA ARG A 281 21.98 4.77 1.61
C ARG A 281 21.50 4.68 3.06
N VAL A 282 21.47 5.80 3.78
CA VAL A 282 21.02 5.82 5.17
C VAL A 282 19.63 6.44 5.26
N ILE A 283 18.74 5.74 5.94
CA ILE A 283 17.42 6.21 6.36
C ILE A 283 17.39 6.13 7.88
N ALA A 284 17.16 7.26 8.54
CA ALA A 284 17.04 7.34 9.99
C ALA A 284 15.59 7.62 10.39
N ALA A 285 15.13 7.05 11.49
CA ALA A 285 13.81 7.32 12.04
C ALA A 285 13.92 7.77 13.50
N THR A 286 13.10 8.75 13.87
CA THR A 286 13.04 9.31 15.22
C THR A 286 11.60 9.62 15.64
N LYS A 287 11.35 9.59 16.93
CA LYS A 287 10.11 10.07 17.57
C LYS A 287 10.27 11.43 18.26
N SER A 288 11.51 11.90 18.35
CA SER A 288 11.89 13.13 19.05
C SER A 288 12.46 14.13 18.06
N ASP A 289 12.32 15.41 18.33
CA ASP A 289 12.99 16.46 17.57
C ASP A 289 14.51 16.40 17.82
N LEU A 290 15.27 15.94 16.81
CA LEU A 290 16.73 15.83 16.90
C LEU A 290 17.42 17.23 16.97
N ASN A 291 16.79 18.29 16.49
CA ASN A 291 17.32 19.63 16.59
C ASN A 291 17.26 20.12 18.05
N GLU A 292 16.14 19.89 18.75
CA GLU A 292 16.05 20.19 20.17
C GLU A 292 17.01 19.35 21.02
N LEU A 293 17.13 18.05 20.72
CA LEU A 293 18.12 17.20 21.38
C LEU A 293 19.57 17.65 21.10
N SER A 294 19.85 18.21 19.93
CA SER A 294 21.16 18.77 19.61
C SER A 294 21.47 20.02 20.42
N LYS A 295 20.50 20.90 20.63
CA LYS A 295 20.64 22.09 21.51
C LYS A 295 20.87 21.69 22.98
N ALA A 296 20.26 20.56 23.39
CA ALA A 296 20.43 19.99 24.73
C ALA A 296 21.74 19.15 24.89
N ASN A 297 22.60 19.07 23.87
CA ASN A 297 23.81 18.23 23.82
C ASN A 297 23.53 16.71 24.01
N GLN A 298 22.34 16.26 23.72
CA GLN A 298 21.95 14.83 23.76
C GLN A 298 22.09 14.17 22.40
N PHE A 299 22.17 14.96 21.34
CA PHE A 299 22.46 14.52 19.98
C PHE A 299 23.47 15.47 19.32
N ARG A 300 24.34 14.96 18.45
CA ARG A 300 25.34 15.81 17.78
C ARG A 300 24.72 16.57 16.62
N SER A 301 24.93 17.87 16.55
CA SER A 301 24.41 18.72 15.47
C SER A 301 25.01 18.36 14.10
N ASP A 302 26.30 17.98 14.05
CA ASP A 302 26.95 17.59 12.80
C ASP A 302 26.36 16.28 12.21
N LEU A 303 26.02 15.31 13.05
CA LEU A 303 25.32 14.10 12.62
C LEU A 303 23.89 14.42 12.19
N TYR A 304 23.17 15.28 12.93
CA TYR A 304 21.84 15.72 12.54
C TYR A 304 21.82 16.29 11.11
N TYR A 305 22.66 17.25 10.81
CA TYR A 305 22.73 17.84 9.45
C TYR A 305 23.17 16.84 8.37
N ARG A 306 23.92 15.80 8.73
CA ARG A 306 24.30 14.75 7.79
C ARG A 306 23.19 13.76 7.51
N LEU A 307 22.32 13.48 8.47
CA LEU A 307 21.14 12.62 8.32
C LEU A 307 19.96 13.35 7.70
N ASN A 308 19.75 14.61 8.08
CA ASN A 308 18.62 15.44 7.68
C ASN A 308 18.88 16.15 6.35
N VAL A 309 19.00 15.39 5.25
CA VAL A 309 19.04 15.94 3.89
C VAL A 309 17.61 16.10 3.35
N VAL A 310 16.75 15.14 3.64
CA VAL A 310 15.31 15.18 3.35
C VAL A 310 14.56 14.70 4.58
N THR A 311 13.60 15.48 5.06
CA THR A 311 12.71 15.08 6.16
C THR A 311 11.38 14.58 5.62
N LEU A 312 10.91 13.44 6.15
CA LEU A 312 9.56 12.92 5.96
C LEU A 312 8.83 12.90 7.31
N GLU A 313 7.79 13.69 7.42
CA GLU A 313 6.96 13.75 8.61
C GLU A 313 5.77 12.79 8.48
N LEU A 314 5.62 11.88 9.46
CA LEU A 314 4.48 10.99 9.56
C LEU A 314 3.51 11.53 10.63
N PRO A 315 2.34 12.05 10.22
CA PRO A 315 1.38 12.57 11.15
C PRO A 315 0.83 11.45 12.05
N PRO A 316 0.56 11.74 13.32
CA PRO A 316 -0.13 10.81 14.20
C PRO A 316 -1.54 10.52 13.69
N LEU A 317 -2.09 9.37 14.09
CA LEU A 317 -3.37 8.90 13.55
C LEU A 317 -4.55 9.84 13.88
N ARG A 318 -4.50 10.53 15.01
CA ARG A 318 -5.49 11.55 15.40
C ARG A 318 -5.57 12.76 14.45
N GLU A 319 -4.50 13.06 13.71
CA GLU A 319 -4.45 14.15 12.72
C GLU A 319 -4.87 13.71 11.31
N ARG A 320 -5.07 12.39 11.11
CA ARG A 320 -5.57 11.80 9.85
C ARG A 320 -6.76 10.86 10.12
N ARG A 321 -7.74 11.35 10.85
CA ARG A 321 -8.90 10.55 11.30
C ARG A 321 -9.67 9.90 10.15
N GLU A 322 -9.71 10.54 8.98
CA GLU A 322 -10.32 10.01 7.75
C GLU A 322 -9.70 8.70 7.27
N ASP A 323 -8.46 8.38 7.66
CA ASP A 323 -7.78 7.14 7.29
C ASP A 323 -8.08 5.98 8.27
N ILE A 324 -8.67 6.26 9.46
CA ILE A 324 -8.84 5.29 10.54
C ILE A 324 -9.68 4.10 10.09
N LEU A 325 -10.86 4.33 9.51
CA LEU A 325 -11.75 3.25 9.09
C LEU A 325 -11.14 2.41 7.97
N GLN A 326 -10.50 3.05 6.98
CA GLN A 326 -9.83 2.35 5.89
C GLN A 326 -8.69 1.46 6.41
N LEU A 327 -7.87 1.96 7.32
CA LEU A 327 -6.80 1.20 7.96
C LEU A 327 -7.36 0.06 8.82
N PHE A 328 -8.42 0.32 9.58
CA PHE A 328 -9.06 -0.70 10.40
C PHE A 328 -9.62 -1.85 9.56
N GLU A 329 -10.37 -1.55 8.51
CA GLU A 329 -10.90 -2.56 7.57
C GLU A 329 -9.79 -3.37 6.92
N HIS A 330 -8.70 -2.71 6.50
CA HIS A 330 -7.54 -3.41 5.96
C HIS A 330 -6.93 -4.40 6.96
N PHE A 331 -6.69 -3.96 8.21
CA PHE A 331 -6.14 -4.85 9.24
C PHE A 331 -7.13 -5.93 9.66
N LEU A 332 -8.44 -5.63 9.66
CA LEU A 332 -9.49 -6.61 9.93
C LEU A 332 -9.49 -7.73 8.90
N GLN A 333 -9.42 -7.40 7.61
CA GLN A 333 -9.33 -8.39 6.54
C GLN A 333 -8.06 -9.25 6.67
N LEU A 334 -6.90 -8.64 6.89
CA LEU A 334 -5.64 -9.38 7.09
C LEU A 334 -5.70 -10.31 8.29
N SER A 335 -6.29 -9.86 9.39
CA SER A 335 -6.40 -10.65 10.62
C SER A 335 -7.40 -11.79 10.45
N SER A 336 -8.52 -11.54 9.78
CA SER A 336 -9.55 -12.55 9.50
C SER A 336 -8.99 -13.66 8.60
N LEU A 337 -8.24 -13.32 7.56
CA LEU A 337 -7.52 -14.29 6.72
C LEU A 337 -6.50 -15.11 7.55
N ARG A 338 -5.74 -14.45 8.44
CA ARG A 338 -4.74 -15.12 9.29
C ARG A 338 -5.36 -16.10 10.27
N PHE A 339 -6.57 -15.79 10.78
CA PHE A 339 -7.28 -16.61 11.76
C PHE A 339 -8.27 -17.59 11.11
N ASP A 340 -8.33 -17.64 9.78
CA ASP A 340 -9.29 -18.45 9.00
C ASP A 340 -10.74 -18.21 9.45
N ARG A 341 -11.13 -16.92 9.53
CA ARG A 341 -12.45 -16.46 9.92
C ARG A 341 -13.02 -15.49 8.90
N GLU A 342 -14.32 -15.45 8.77
CA GLU A 342 -14.98 -14.38 8.03
C GLU A 342 -14.83 -13.05 8.76
N PRO A 343 -14.53 -11.94 8.04
CA PRO A 343 -14.41 -10.63 8.67
C PRO A 343 -15.77 -10.19 9.23
N PRO A 344 -15.86 -9.89 10.53
CA PRO A 344 -17.11 -9.40 11.12
C PRO A 344 -17.49 -8.04 10.53
N GLN A 345 -18.79 -7.80 10.38
CA GLN A 345 -19.27 -6.51 9.91
C GLN A 345 -19.02 -5.42 10.96
N LEU A 346 -18.53 -4.28 10.51
CA LEU A 346 -18.31 -3.13 11.38
C LEU A 346 -19.65 -2.40 11.61
N ASP A 347 -20.13 -2.41 12.84
CA ASP A 347 -21.34 -1.68 13.22
C ASP A 347 -21.07 -0.17 13.40
N ARG A 348 -22.13 0.64 13.32
CA ARG A 348 -22.04 2.11 13.40
C ARG A 348 -21.49 2.61 14.73
N GLN A 349 -21.79 1.91 15.83
CA GLN A 349 -21.35 2.31 17.18
C GLN A 349 -19.84 2.08 17.29
N THR A 350 -19.34 0.94 16.87
CA THR A 350 -17.91 0.62 16.83
C THR A 350 -17.17 1.60 15.92
N ALA A 351 -17.68 1.91 14.72
CA ALA A 351 -17.10 2.88 13.82
C ALA A 351 -16.98 4.28 14.47
N SER A 352 -18.04 4.74 15.14
CA SER A 352 -18.03 6.01 15.86
C SER A 352 -16.98 6.04 16.98
N THR A 353 -16.87 4.94 17.73
CA THR A 353 -15.88 4.80 18.82
C THR A 353 -14.45 4.82 18.27
N LEU A 354 -14.18 4.13 17.16
CA LEU A 354 -12.87 4.17 16.49
C LEU A 354 -12.48 5.58 16.04
N MET A 355 -13.44 6.34 15.51
CA MET A 355 -13.23 7.71 15.02
C MET A 355 -13.01 8.73 16.14
N SER A 356 -13.57 8.51 17.32
CA SER A 356 -13.46 9.42 18.48
C SER A 356 -12.21 9.18 19.32
N HIS A 357 -11.56 8.03 19.20
CA HIS A 357 -10.36 7.69 19.98
C HIS A 357 -9.13 8.47 19.51
N ASP A 358 -8.21 8.79 20.42
CA ASP A 358 -7.01 9.61 20.14
C ASP A 358 -5.79 8.80 19.66
N TRP A 359 -5.85 7.49 19.76
CA TRP A 359 -4.82 6.57 19.25
C TRP A 359 -3.40 6.88 19.71
N PRO A 360 -3.09 6.88 21.01
CA PRO A 360 -1.74 7.15 21.50
C PRO A 360 -0.69 6.16 20.96
N GLY A 361 -1.07 4.92 20.66
CA GLY A 361 -0.23 3.92 19.99
C GLY A 361 -0.33 3.93 18.47
N ASN A 362 -1.02 4.93 17.88
CA ASN A 362 -1.17 5.14 16.45
C ASN A 362 -1.63 3.89 15.68
N VAL A 363 -1.06 3.63 14.51
CA VAL A 363 -1.42 2.48 13.64
C VAL A 363 -1.12 1.13 14.30
N ARG A 364 -0.09 1.07 15.19
CA ARG A 364 0.21 -0.17 15.93
C ARG A 364 -0.92 -0.54 16.88
N GLU A 365 -1.50 0.42 17.58
CA GLU A 365 -2.66 0.22 18.43
C GLU A 365 -3.90 -0.15 17.62
N LEU A 366 -4.18 0.59 16.53
CA LEU A 366 -5.30 0.31 15.64
C LEU A 366 -5.27 -1.12 15.09
N ARG A 367 -4.09 -1.58 14.67
CA ARG A 367 -3.89 -2.95 14.22
C ARG A 367 -4.21 -3.98 15.30
N ASN A 368 -3.73 -3.77 16.54
CA ASN A 368 -4.02 -4.68 17.66
C ASN A 368 -5.52 -4.71 17.98
N VAL A 369 -6.21 -3.57 17.84
CA VAL A 369 -7.66 -3.47 18.02
C VAL A 369 -8.38 -4.24 16.92
N ALA A 370 -7.96 -4.13 15.67
CA ALA A 370 -8.53 -4.88 14.54
C ALA A 370 -8.30 -6.40 14.69
N GLU A 371 -7.12 -6.83 15.16
CA GLU A 371 -6.85 -8.24 15.46
C GLU A 371 -7.79 -8.78 16.56
N ARG A 372 -8.02 -8.01 17.62
CA ARG A 372 -8.99 -8.40 18.68
C ARG A 372 -10.40 -8.48 18.15
N TYR A 373 -10.83 -7.52 17.34
CA TYR A 373 -12.15 -7.48 16.74
C TYR A 373 -12.40 -8.69 15.81
N ALA A 374 -11.40 -9.09 15.01
CA ALA A 374 -11.45 -10.29 14.19
C ALA A 374 -11.66 -11.58 15.02
N LEU A 375 -11.18 -11.59 16.27
CA LEU A 375 -11.37 -12.69 17.20
C LEU A 375 -12.72 -12.64 17.95
N GLY A 376 -13.57 -11.63 17.69
CA GLY A 376 -14.85 -11.43 18.37
C GLY A 376 -14.71 -10.80 19.77
N LEU A 377 -13.55 -10.20 20.06
CA LEU A 377 -13.31 -9.51 21.33
C LEU A 377 -13.72 -8.03 21.22
N PRO A 378 -14.11 -7.39 22.33
CA PRO A 378 -14.48 -5.97 22.32
C PRO A 378 -13.30 -5.09 21.87
N VAL A 379 -13.61 -4.02 21.13
CA VAL A 379 -12.62 -3.06 20.60
C VAL A 379 -11.79 -2.45 21.73
N PHE A 380 -12.42 -1.97 22.81
CA PHE A 380 -11.77 -1.47 24.00
C PHE A 380 -12.15 -2.30 25.23
N LYS A 381 -11.29 -2.32 26.26
CA LYS A 381 -11.61 -2.96 27.53
C LYS A 381 -12.70 -2.14 28.23
N LYS A 382 -13.55 -2.80 29.02
CA LYS A 382 -14.63 -2.14 29.81
C LYS A 382 -14.12 -1.05 30.75
N SER A 383 -12.84 -1.06 31.13
CA SER A 383 -12.21 0.02 31.93
C SER A 383 -12.07 1.34 31.16
N ASP A 384 -11.89 1.27 29.85
CA ASP A 384 -11.72 2.45 28.99
C ASP A 384 -13.09 3.03 28.56
N GLN A 385 -14.17 2.25 28.76
CA GLN A 385 -15.56 2.65 28.51
C GLN A 385 -16.23 3.35 29.69
N ALA A 386 -15.59 3.38 30.86
CA ALA A 386 -16.20 3.95 32.07
C ALA A 386 -16.37 5.49 32.00
N GLU A 387 -15.72 6.16 31.04
CA GLU A 387 -15.92 7.61 30.79
C GLU A 387 -16.94 7.89 29.65
N SER A 388 -17.35 6.86 28.88
CA SER A 388 -18.35 6.98 27.80
C SER A 388 -19.68 6.32 28.17
N GLN A 389 -20.08 6.35 29.45
CA GLN A 389 -21.48 6.08 29.77
C GLN A 389 -22.33 7.14 29.07
N SER A 390 -23.42 6.72 28.46
CA SER A 390 -24.41 7.56 27.81
C SER A 390 -24.84 8.70 28.76
N LEU A 391 -24.03 9.73 28.79
CA LEU A 391 -24.41 10.98 29.44
C LEU A 391 -25.69 11.45 28.75
N GLY A 392 -26.71 11.77 29.52
CA GLY A 392 -27.88 12.43 29.00
C GLY A 392 -27.44 13.66 28.21
N PHE A 393 -28.21 14.12 27.23
CA PHE A 393 -27.82 15.28 26.38
C PHE A 393 -27.28 16.45 27.19
N ALA A 394 -27.90 16.76 28.35
CA ALA A 394 -27.48 17.81 29.25
C ALA A 394 -26.09 17.56 29.85
N GLU A 395 -25.78 16.33 30.28
CA GLU A 395 -24.50 15.92 30.87
C GLU A 395 -23.39 15.89 29.82
N ALA A 396 -23.70 15.47 28.58
CA ALA A 396 -22.76 15.47 27.47
C ALA A 396 -22.37 16.92 27.09
N VAL A 397 -23.34 17.84 27.06
CA VAL A 397 -23.09 19.28 26.83
C VAL A 397 -22.25 19.87 27.96
N GLU A 398 -22.53 19.54 29.22
CA GLU A 398 -21.74 20.02 30.36
C GLU A 398 -20.30 19.46 30.33
N ALA A 399 -20.10 18.22 29.99
CA ALA A 399 -18.76 17.60 29.84
C ALA A 399 -17.96 18.26 28.70
N PHE A 400 -18.58 18.50 27.56
CA PHE A 400 -17.96 19.20 26.43
C PHE A 400 -17.59 20.64 26.81
N GLU A 401 -18.50 21.36 27.41
CA GLU A 401 -18.29 22.73 27.86
C GLU A 401 -17.14 22.82 28.89
N ARG A 402 -17.09 21.91 29.86
CA ARG A 402 -16.02 21.81 30.83
C ARG A 402 -14.66 21.58 30.20
N ASN A 403 -14.56 20.69 29.21
CA ASN A 403 -13.30 20.42 28.52
C ASN A 403 -12.83 21.62 27.71
N LEU A 404 -13.72 22.27 26.98
CA LEU A 404 -13.42 23.45 26.15
C LEU A 404 -12.91 24.63 27.03
N LEU A 405 -13.53 24.83 28.16
CA LEU A 405 -13.10 25.85 29.16
C LEU A 405 -11.73 25.53 29.77
N ARG A 406 -11.48 24.24 30.09
CA ARG A 406 -10.20 23.79 30.63
C ARG A 406 -9.06 23.99 29.62
N GLU A 407 -9.26 23.63 28.38
CA GLU A 407 -8.26 23.82 27.32
C GLU A 407 -7.95 25.31 27.07
N ALA A 408 -8.97 26.15 27.00
CA ALA A 408 -8.76 27.59 26.83
C ALA A 408 -8.02 28.22 28.01
N LEU A 409 -8.32 27.81 29.25
CA LEU A 409 -7.59 28.25 30.44
C LEU A 409 -6.13 27.78 30.44
N GLN A 410 -5.86 26.54 30.03
CA GLN A 410 -4.50 26.02 29.90
C GLN A 410 -3.68 26.80 28.86
N ARG A 411 -4.27 27.04 27.66
CA ARG A 411 -3.59 27.80 26.59
C ARG A 411 -3.34 29.26 26.99
N SER A 412 -4.23 29.85 27.73
CA SER A 412 -4.09 31.24 28.22
C SER A 412 -3.31 31.38 29.53
N GLY A 413 -2.69 30.29 30.03
CA GLY A 413 -1.92 30.31 31.31
C GLY A 413 -2.74 30.76 32.52
N GLY A 414 -4.05 30.47 32.55
CA GLY A 414 -4.97 30.89 33.62
C GLY A 414 -5.53 32.32 33.47
N ASN A 415 -5.18 33.03 32.37
CA ASN A 415 -5.65 34.41 32.15
C ASN A 415 -7.09 34.43 31.59
N LEU A 416 -8.06 34.71 32.46
CA LEU A 416 -9.48 34.78 32.13
C LEU A 416 -9.83 35.80 31.02
N SER A 417 -9.05 36.88 30.89
CA SER A 417 -9.30 37.88 29.83
C SER A 417 -8.90 37.36 28.47
N GLN A 418 -7.79 36.63 28.35
CA GLN A 418 -7.37 35.99 27.11
C GLN A 418 -8.27 34.81 26.75
N ALA A 419 -8.60 33.96 27.71
CA ALA A 419 -9.52 32.83 27.48
C ALA A 419 -10.91 33.31 27.03
N SER A 420 -11.41 34.45 27.55
CA SER A 420 -12.70 35.02 27.16
C SER A 420 -12.69 35.53 25.69
N GLN A 421 -11.58 36.08 25.24
CA GLN A 421 -11.40 36.48 23.83
C GLN A 421 -11.30 35.26 22.89
N GLU A 422 -10.52 34.27 23.30
CA GLU A 422 -10.36 33.03 22.51
C GLU A 422 -11.70 32.30 22.31
N LEU A 423 -12.51 32.25 23.38
CA LEU A 423 -13.83 31.59 23.35
C LEU A 423 -14.96 32.50 22.84
N SER A 424 -14.67 33.76 22.44
CA SER A 424 -15.67 34.74 22.02
C SER A 424 -16.83 34.89 23.03
N MET A 425 -16.51 34.82 24.31
CA MET A 425 -17.48 34.80 25.42
C MET A 425 -17.26 35.99 26.39
N ALA A 426 -18.34 36.51 26.97
CA ALA A 426 -18.21 37.56 27.97
C ALA A 426 -17.44 37.07 29.19
N LYS A 427 -16.53 37.90 29.73
CA LYS A 427 -15.66 37.54 30.87
C LYS A 427 -16.45 37.15 32.13
N THR A 428 -17.60 37.76 32.35
CA THR A 428 -18.50 37.42 33.47
C THR A 428 -19.09 36.00 33.28
N THR A 429 -19.56 35.68 32.08
CA THR A 429 -20.10 34.37 31.75
C THR A 429 -19.03 33.27 31.87
N LEU A 430 -17.79 33.57 31.42
CA LEU A 430 -16.66 32.65 31.57
C LEU A 430 -16.35 32.41 33.08
N PHE A 431 -16.31 33.47 33.89
CA PHE A 431 -16.05 33.34 35.32
C PHE A 431 -17.10 32.51 36.06
N ASP A 432 -18.39 32.71 35.74
CA ASP A 432 -19.48 31.94 36.32
C ASP A 432 -19.40 30.45 35.93
N LYS A 433 -19.04 30.15 34.69
CA LYS A 433 -18.85 28.76 34.22
C LYS A 433 -17.61 28.11 34.82
N VAL A 434 -16.50 28.80 34.92
CA VAL A 434 -15.27 28.33 35.60
C VAL A 434 -15.56 27.99 37.05
N LYS A 435 -16.32 28.85 37.73
CA LYS A 435 -16.75 28.61 39.13
C LYS A 435 -17.73 27.42 39.22
N LYS A 436 -18.72 27.34 38.29
CA LYS A 436 -19.67 26.22 38.24
C LYS A 436 -18.97 24.87 38.09
N TYR A 437 -17.93 24.80 37.26
CA TYR A 437 -17.20 23.55 36.98
C TYR A 437 -15.97 23.31 37.88
N GLY A 438 -15.70 24.17 38.84
CA GLY A 438 -14.58 24.03 39.79
C GLY A 438 -13.19 24.03 39.12
N LEU A 439 -13.06 24.71 37.94
CA LEU A 439 -11.78 24.85 37.27
C LEU A 439 -10.92 25.90 37.96
N GLN A 440 -9.62 25.60 38.11
CA GLN A 440 -8.66 26.58 38.65
C GLN A 440 -8.23 27.50 37.51
N ALA A 441 -8.36 28.83 37.74
CA ALA A 441 -7.87 29.87 36.85
C ALA A 441 -6.42 30.22 37.17
#